data_c4e303226405ee2b3683d564d52bb6f4
#
_entry.id   c4e303226405ee2b3683d564d52bb6f4
#
_cell.length_a   1.000
_cell.length_b   1.000
_cell.length_c   1.000
_cell.angle_alpha   90.00
_cell.angle_beta   90.00
_cell.angle_gamma   90.00
#
_symmetry.space_group_name_H-M   'P 1'
#
loop_
_entity.id
_entity.type
_entity.pdbx_description
1 polymer ?
#
loop_
_entity_poly.entity_id
_entity_poly.type
_entity_poly.pdbx_seq_one_letter_code
_entity_poly.pdbx_strand_id
1 'polypeptide(L)'
;MKPINPSDRKIANIRDAAFTAFVYPDGAALGDAILQLDDDLELGLGFHVYRMPAGMTTRGHRHNGHEQFLILEGELHESDGTILRAGDLVFYRDGTEHNSYTPNGCLLAVHIAGPEIAVD
;
A
#
# COMPACT_ATOMS: atom_id res chain seq x y z
N MET A 1 1.81 14.85 32.69
CA MET A 1 1.95 14.52 31.24
C MET A 1 1.94 15.81 30.42
N LYS A 2 2.85 15.92 29.49
CA LYS A 2 2.94 17.08 28.60
C LYS A 2 1.85 17.03 27.53
N PRO A 3 1.13 18.12 27.23
CA PRO A 3 0.16 18.13 26.14
C PRO A 3 0.80 17.83 24.79
N ILE A 4 0.02 17.26 23.86
CA ILE A 4 0.48 17.05 22.48
C ILE A 4 0.55 18.41 21.79
N ASN A 5 1.71 18.72 21.23
CA ASN A 5 1.87 19.90 20.39
C ASN A 5 1.18 19.63 19.04
N PRO A 6 0.31 20.52 18.56
CA PRO A 6 -0.35 20.32 17.25
C PRO A 6 0.62 20.06 16.10
N SER A 7 1.85 20.57 16.14
CA SER A 7 2.85 20.33 15.11
C SER A 7 3.45 18.92 15.15
N ASP A 8 3.21 18.17 16.23
CA ASP A 8 3.72 16.79 16.38
C ASP A 8 2.71 15.73 15.92
N ARG A 9 1.57 16.16 15.39
CA ARG A 9 0.49 15.25 15.03
C ARG A 9 -0.11 15.62 13.68
N LYS A 10 -0.30 14.59 12.84
CA LYS A 10 -1.10 14.70 11.61
C LYS A 10 -2.26 13.74 11.70
N ILE A 11 -3.43 14.16 11.24
CA ILE A 11 -4.64 13.33 11.25
C ILE A 11 -5.30 13.44 9.88
N ALA A 12 -5.65 12.31 9.30
CA ALA A 12 -6.48 12.24 8.12
C ALA A 12 -7.47 11.10 8.25
N ASN A 13 -8.66 11.29 7.71
CA ASN A 13 -9.66 10.25 7.63
C ASN A 13 -9.70 9.75 6.19
N ILE A 14 -9.66 8.44 5.99
CA ILE A 14 -9.63 7.84 4.64
C ILE A 14 -10.89 8.15 3.82
N ARG A 15 -11.99 8.51 4.48
CA ARG A 15 -13.26 8.84 3.80
C ARG A 15 -13.25 10.25 3.22
N ASP A 16 -12.47 11.15 3.80
CA ASP A 16 -12.48 12.57 3.45
C ASP A 16 -11.17 13.04 2.82
N ALA A 17 -10.07 12.33 3.09
CA ALA A 17 -8.74 12.74 2.67
C ALA A 17 -8.56 12.61 1.16
N ALA A 18 -7.81 13.52 0.58
CA ALA A 18 -7.33 13.40 -0.79
C ALA A 18 -6.14 12.43 -0.83
N PHE A 19 -6.19 11.47 -1.75
CA PHE A 19 -5.07 10.56 -2.00
C PHE A 19 -4.17 11.14 -3.09
N THR A 20 -2.88 10.87 -2.98
CA THR A 20 -1.87 11.34 -3.92
C THR A 20 -1.68 10.32 -5.05
N ALA A 21 -1.52 10.80 -6.27
CA ALA A 21 -1.17 9.94 -7.40
C ALA A 21 0.21 9.31 -7.18
N PHE A 22 0.35 8.05 -7.57
CA PHE A 22 1.63 7.35 -7.52
C PHE A 22 2.14 7.10 -8.93
N VAL A 23 3.40 7.45 -9.21
CA VAL A 23 4.04 7.23 -10.50
C VAL A 23 5.12 6.17 -10.33
N TYR A 24 4.96 5.07 -11.06
CA TYR A 24 5.94 3.99 -11.08
C TYR A 24 7.20 4.39 -11.87
N PRO A 25 8.34 3.72 -11.64
CA PRO A 25 9.58 4.03 -12.37
C PRO A 25 9.47 3.94 -13.89
N ASP A 26 8.54 3.15 -14.42
CA ASP A 26 8.29 3.04 -15.86
C ASP A 26 7.41 4.16 -16.43
N GLY A 27 6.99 5.10 -15.59
CA GLY A 27 6.14 6.23 -15.98
C GLY A 27 4.65 5.94 -15.90
N ALA A 28 4.23 4.71 -15.60
CA ALA A 28 2.81 4.42 -15.37
C ALA A 28 2.34 5.18 -14.13
N ALA A 29 1.16 5.80 -14.22
CA ALA A 29 0.60 6.59 -13.14
C ALA A 29 -0.69 5.97 -12.64
N LEU A 30 -0.89 6.03 -11.32
CA LEU A 30 -2.09 5.59 -10.65
C LEU A 30 -2.65 6.77 -9.85
N GLY A 31 -3.81 7.28 -10.26
CA GLY A 31 -4.45 8.42 -9.61
C GLY A 31 -5.04 8.02 -8.24
N ASP A 32 -5.09 8.98 -7.32
CA ASP A 32 -5.72 8.81 -6.00
C ASP A 32 -5.29 7.53 -5.27
N ALA A 33 -4.01 7.21 -5.33
CA ALA A 33 -3.52 5.90 -4.92
C ALA A 33 -3.07 5.86 -3.47
N ILE A 34 -2.39 6.90 -2.97
CA ILE A 34 -1.69 6.82 -1.68
C ILE A 34 -2.10 7.94 -0.74
N LEU A 35 -2.43 7.56 0.50
CA LEU A 35 -2.58 8.47 1.62
C LEU A 35 -1.46 8.18 2.61
N GLN A 36 -0.48 9.06 2.68
CA GLN A 36 0.70 8.92 3.52
C GLN A 36 0.90 10.18 4.35
N LEU A 37 1.00 10.03 5.66
CA LEU A 37 1.17 11.16 6.57
C LEU A 37 2.64 11.47 6.83
N ASP A 38 3.51 10.47 6.82
CA ASP A 38 4.95 10.67 7.00
C ASP A 38 5.58 11.11 5.67
N ASP A 39 5.74 12.42 5.52
CA ASP A 39 6.31 13.03 4.32
C ASP A 39 7.85 13.15 4.37
N ASP A 40 8.49 12.65 5.43
CA ASP A 40 9.94 12.49 5.48
C ASP A 40 10.41 11.27 4.68
N LEU A 41 9.49 10.35 4.36
CA LEU A 41 9.74 9.18 3.54
C LEU A 41 9.24 9.40 2.10
N GLU A 42 9.86 8.71 1.16
CA GLU A 42 9.36 8.66 -0.22
C GLU A 42 7.93 8.13 -0.24
N LEU A 43 7.13 8.62 -1.19
CA LEU A 43 5.75 8.18 -1.36
C LEU A 43 5.70 6.67 -1.63
N GLY A 44 4.92 5.97 -0.83
CA GLY A 44 4.79 4.52 -0.92
C GLY A 44 5.74 3.75 -0.01
N LEU A 45 6.56 4.43 0.79
CA LEU A 45 7.39 3.81 1.82
C LEU A 45 6.85 4.11 3.22
N GLY A 46 7.16 3.24 4.17
CA GLY A 46 6.63 3.34 5.52
C GLY A 46 5.14 2.97 5.57
N PHE A 47 4.44 3.50 6.54
CA PHE A 47 3.02 3.22 6.74
C PHE A 47 2.15 4.19 5.95
N HIS A 48 1.27 3.64 5.14
CA HIS A 48 0.35 4.42 4.30
C HIS A 48 -0.90 3.60 3.96
N VAL A 49 -1.88 4.27 3.37
CA VAL A 49 -3.07 3.59 2.83
C VAL A 49 -2.95 3.59 1.31
N TYR A 50 -3.15 2.43 0.71
CA TYR A 50 -3.06 2.22 -0.73
C TYR A 50 -4.42 1.84 -1.28
N ARG A 51 -4.84 2.55 -2.32
CA ARG A 51 -6.09 2.28 -3.04
C ARG A 51 -5.77 1.73 -4.42
N MET A 52 -6.24 0.51 -4.67
CA MET A 52 -6.09 -0.14 -5.97
C MET A 52 -7.44 -0.08 -6.70
N PRO A 53 -7.46 0.44 -7.94
CA PRO A 53 -8.70 0.45 -8.71
C PRO A 53 -9.11 -0.95 -9.17
N ALA A 54 -10.41 -1.12 -9.47
CA ALA A 54 -10.94 -2.37 -10.00
C ALA A 54 -10.20 -2.80 -11.27
N GLY A 55 -9.87 -4.08 -11.34
CA GLY A 55 -9.18 -4.67 -12.50
C GLY A 55 -7.67 -4.50 -12.51
N MET A 56 -7.10 -3.89 -11.48
CA MET A 56 -5.66 -3.67 -11.43
C MET A 56 -4.90 -4.96 -11.12
N THR A 57 -3.81 -5.18 -11.86
CA THR A 57 -2.79 -6.17 -11.54
C THR A 57 -1.48 -5.44 -11.26
N THR A 58 -0.86 -5.75 -10.14
CA THR A 58 0.45 -5.19 -9.82
C THR A 58 1.53 -5.91 -10.65
N ARG A 59 2.61 -5.20 -10.91
CA ARG A 59 3.80 -5.80 -11.49
C ARG A 59 4.39 -6.84 -10.53
N GLY A 60 4.96 -7.92 -11.07
CA GLY A 60 5.75 -8.86 -10.29
C GLY A 60 6.92 -8.13 -9.63
N HIS A 61 7.08 -8.35 -8.33
CA HIS A 61 8.11 -7.66 -7.57
C HIS A 61 8.61 -8.52 -6.43
N ARG A 62 9.83 -8.21 -5.99
CA ARG A 62 10.44 -8.78 -4.79
C ARG A 62 10.49 -7.72 -3.71
N HIS A 63 10.12 -8.10 -2.50
CA HIS A 63 10.18 -7.19 -1.35
C HIS A 63 11.62 -6.93 -0.93
N ASN A 64 11.92 -5.66 -0.68
CA ASN A 64 13.17 -5.19 -0.10
C ASN A 64 12.87 -4.76 1.34
N GLY A 65 13.02 -5.70 2.26
CA GLY A 65 12.50 -5.60 3.61
C GLY A 65 11.14 -6.29 3.76
N HIS A 66 10.64 -6.36 4.98
CA HIS A 66 9.32 -6.94 5.22
C HIS A 66 8.21 -6.01 4.76
N GLU A 67 7.10 -6.60 4.31
CA GLU A 67 5.86 -5.90 4.05
C GLU A 67 4.77 -6.43 4.96
N GLN A 68 3.95 -5.54 5.50
CA GLN A 68 2.76 -5.93 6.25
C GLN A 68 1.58 -5.09 5.79
N PHE A 69 0.41 -5.69 5.68
CA PHE A 69 -0.78 -4.93 5.33
C PHE A 69 -2.05 -5.54 5.93
N LEU A 70 -3.03 -4.67 6.08
CA LEU A 70 -4.38 -5.01 6.49
C LEU A 70 -5.34 -4.61 5.37
N ILE A 71 -6.12 -5.54 4.87
CA ILE A 71 -7.16 -5.23 3.89
C ILE A 71 -8.33 -4.57 4.61
N LEU A 72 -8.65 -3.34 4.20
CA LEU A 72 -9.75 -2.56 4.76
C LEU A 72 -11.04 -2.76 3.98
N GLU A 73 -10.95 -2.84 2.65
CA GLU A 73 -12.09 -3.02 1.74
C GLU A 73 -11.64 -3.81 0.51
N GLY A 74 -12.57 -4.58 -0.06
CA GLY A 74 -12.35 -5.31 -1.30
C GLY A 74 -11.64 -6.64 -1.08
N GLU A 75 -11.08 -7.17 -2.16
CA GLU A 75 -10.31 -8.41 -2.12
C GLU A 75 -9.10 -8.33 -3.04
N LEU A 76 -8.10 -9.13 -2.71
CA LEU A 76 -6.82 -9.16 -3.40
C LEU A 76 -6.48 -10.61 -3.71
N HIS A 77 -6.24 -10.91 -4.98
CA HIS A 77 -5.87 -12.24 -5.45
C HIS A 77 -4.37 -12.29 -5.64
N GLU A 78 -3.70 -13.12 -4.87
CA GLU A 78 -2.26 -13.27 -4.93
C GLU A 78 -1.85 -14.23 -6.05
N SER A 79 -0.60 -14.12 -6.49
CA SER A 79 -0.07 -14.92 -7.60
C SER A 79 -0.05 -16.43 -7.35
N ASP A 80 -0.10 -16.86 -6.09
CA ASP A 80 -0.19 -18.27 -5.73
C ASP A 80 -1.63 -18.80 -5.64
N GLY A 81 -2.62 -17.98 -5.95
CA GLY A 81 -4.03 -18.33 -5.89
C GLY A 81 -4.71 -18.02 -4.57
N THR A 82 -3.99 -17.54 -3.57
CA THR A 82 -4.59 -17.11 -2.30
C THR A 82 -5.47 -15.89 -2.53
N ILE A 83 -6.67 -15.92 -1.98
CA ILE A 83 -7.60 -14.80 -2.02
C ILE A 83 -7.64 -14.16 -0.64
N LEU A 84 -7.23 -12.90 -0.57
CA LEU A 84 -7.25 -12.07 0.63
C LEU A 84 -8.47 -11.16 0.58
N ARG A 85 -9.10 -10.93 1.73
CA ARG A 85 -10.32 -10.13 1.82
C ARG A 85 -10.29 -9.20 3.03
N ALA A 86 -11.26 -8.30 3.10
CA ALA A 86 -11.36 -7.34 4.18
C ALA A 86 -11.24 -8.02 5.55
N GLY A 87 -10.38 -7.47 6.40
CA GLY A 87 -10.05 -8.00 7.71
C GLY A 87 -8.81 -8.88 7.75
N ASP A 88 -8.28 -9.30 6.61
CA ASP A 88 -7.04 -10.10 6.59
C ASP A 88 -5.83 -9.22 6.88
N LEU A 89 -5.04 -9.68 7.84
CA LEU A 89 -3.74 -9.10 8.19
C LEU A 89 -2.65 -10.01 7.63
N VAL A 90 -1.76 -9.45 6.84
CA VAL A 90 -0.78 -10.21 6.05
C VAL A 90 0.63 -9.73 6.37
N PHE A 91 1.55 -10.68 6.47
CA PHE A 91 2.97 -10.41 6.62
C PHE A 91 3.74 -11.17 5.54
N TYR A 92 4.56 -10.44 4.77
CA TYR A 92 5.51 -11.01 3.82
C TYR A 92 6.92 -10.74 4.25
N ARG A 93 7.75 -11.77 4.28
CA ARG A 93 9.16 -11.64 4.62
C ARG A 93 9.94 -10.91 3.55
N ASP A 94 11.03 -10.29 3.96
CA ASP A 94 12.06 -9.80 3.05
C ASP A 94 12.39 -10.87 2.01
N GLY A 95 12.46 -10.46 0.74
CA GLY A 95 12.79 -11.35 -0.38
C GLY A 95 11.61 -12.11 -0.98
N THR A 96 10.40 -12.03 -0.41
CA THR A 96 9.20 -12.64 -1.01
C THR A 96 8.90 -12.02 -2.36
N GLU A 97 8.60 -12.85 -3.35
CA GLU A 97 8.22 -12.41 -4.70
C GLU A 97 6.76 -12.74 -4.95
N HIS A 98 6.03 -11.77 -5.49
CA HIS A 98 4.64 -11.96 -5.86
C HIS A 98 4.14 -10.86 -6.81
N ASN A 99 2.93 -11.02 -7.29
CA ASN A 99 2.09 -9.96 -7.80
C ASN A 99 0.65 -10.18 -7.30
N SER A 100 -0.16 -9.16 -7.42
CA SER A 100 -1.52 -9.17 -6.89
C SER A 100 -2.49 -8.62 -7.92
N TYR A 101 -3.72 -9.14 -7.89
CA TYR A 101 -4.81 -8.71 -8.75
C TYR A 101 -6.03 -8.39 -7.89
N THR A 102 -6.72 -7.31 -8.18
CA THR A 102 -7.97 -6.97 -7.53
C THR A 102 -9.09 -6.83 -8.56
N PRO A 103 -10.09 -7.73 -8.56
CA PRO A 103 -11.16 -7.64 -9.56
C PRO A 103 -12.08 -6.44 -9.36
N ASN A 104 -12.35 -6.07 -8.11
CA ASN A 104 -13.35 -5.04 -7.77
C ASN A 104 -12.75 -3.83 -7.04
N GLY A 105 -11.45 -3.76 -6.95
CA GLY A 105 -10.77 -2.74 -6.17
C GLY A 105 -10.45 -3.19 -4.75
N CYS A 106 -9.46 -2.56 -4.15
CA CYS A 106 -8.99 -2.92 -2.82
C CYS A 106 -8.43 -1.68 -2.13
N LEU A 107 -8.72 -1.55 -0.85
CA LEU A 107 -8.14 -0.53 0.03
C LEU A 107 -7.38 -1.23 1.13
N LEU A 108 -6.11 -0.91 1.28
CA LEU A 108 -5.27 -1.55 2.30
C LEU A 108 -4.41 -0.53 3.05
N ALA A 109 -4.23 -0.78 4.35
CA ALA A 109 -3.24 -0.09 5.15
C ALA A 109 -1.97 -0.95 5.11
N VAL A 110 -0.86 -0.38 4.66
CA VAL A 110 0.35 -1.13 4.36
C VAL A 110 1.58 -0.44 4.90
N HIS A 111 2.52 -1.25 5.39
CA HIS A 111 3.86 -0.81 5.74
C HIS A 111 4.86 -1.48 4.80
N ILE A 112 5.62 -0.66 4.08
CA ILE A 112 6.68 -1.11 3.16
C ILE A 112 8.01 -0.55 3.66
N ALA A 113 8.96 -1.43 3.96
CA ALA A 113 10.23 -1.03 4.56
C ALA A 113 11.19 -0.41 3.54
N GLY A 114 11.19 -0.89 2.31
CA GLY A 114 12.07 -0.39 1.25
C GLY A 114 11.43 -0.54 -0.13
N PRO A 115 11.99 0.11 -1.15
CA PRO A 115 11.40 0.07 -2.49
C PRO A 115 11.40 -1.35 -3.06
N GLU A 116 10.30 -1.70 -3.70
CA GLU A 116 10.14 -3.00 -4.35
C GLU A 116 11.10 -3.14 -5.53
N ILE A 117 11.52 -4.38 -5.79
CA ILE A 117 12.43 -4.71 -6.88
C ILE A 117 11.62 -5.45 -7.94
N ALA A 118 11.55 -4.91 -9.15
CA ALA A 118 10.80 -5.55 -10.24
C ALA A 118 11.42 -6.92 -10.59
N VAL A 119 10.56 -7.92 -10.79
CA VAL A 119 10.96 -9.26 -11.24
C VAL A 119 10.11 -9.67 -12.42
N ASP A 120 10.65 -10.60 -13.22
CA ASP A 120 9.95 -11.10 -14.42
C ASP A 120 8.91 -12.15 -14.08
#